data_45a3fb701a0c81403142b68c19c2eba4
#
_entry.id   45a3fb701a0c81403142b68c19c2eba4
#
_cell.length_a   1.000
_cell.length_b   1.000
_cell.length_c   1.000
_cell.angle_alpha   90.00
_cell.angle_beta   90.00
_cell.angle_gamma   90.00
#
_symmetry.space_group_name_H-M   'P 1'
#
loop_
_entity.id
_entity.type
_entity.pdbx_description
1 polymer ?
#
loop_
_entity_poly.entity_id
_entity_poly.type
_entity_poly.pdbx_seq_one_letter_code
_entity_poly.pdbx_strand_id
1 'polypeptide(L)'
;NSVSIEGGNGKGSYARLSFKDTRNEWIVPNTGYQKQTISLSVNSQLHKNIKLNARVNYYRTDSDNMPVTSYSDASIMYHLMWNQTNISMRSFYDEYFEGRYNAWSYANPDFLVGKSYYYNPYRVLYEQTNSMDKDRILGTVGLNIDLWKEKLTLDVKTGVDMNNEFRTQKKPFYTIYYERGFYREQSNLVMDFNTDFMLKYQDSFLQDRLTITAGFGGNNRTYNRRSSKYTL
;
A
#
# COMPACT_ATOMS: atom_id res chain seq x y z
N ASN A 1 16.05 -3.95 6.97
CA ASN A 1 17.22 -4.55 6.33
C ASN A 1 17.07 -4.50 4.81
N SER A 2 18.21 -4.28 4.08
CA SER A 2 18.18 -4.29 2.62
C SER A 2 19.49 -4.83 2.05
N VAL A 3 19.38 -5.51 0.93
CA VAL A 3 20.51 -6.02 0.14
C VAL A 3 20.27 -5.63 -1.31
N SER A 4 21.32 -5.25 -2.03
CA SER A 4 21.25 -5.01 -3.46
C SER A 4 22.50 -5.53 -4.17
N ILE A 5 22.30 -6.03 -5.37
CA ILE A 5 23.36 -6.47 -6.29
C ILE A 5 23.17 -5.69 -7.58
N GLU A 6 24.25 -5.16 -8.11
CA GLU A 6 24.24 -4.44 -9.38
C GLU A 6 25.44 -4.84 -10.23
N GLY A 7 25.25 -4.80 -11.53
CA GLY A 7 26.30 -5.10 -12.49
C GLY A 7 26.02 -4.43 -13.83
N GLY A 8 27.06 -4.18 -14.59
CA GLY A 8 26.97 -3.53 -15.88
C GLY A 8 28.17 -3.85 -16.77
N ASN A 9 28.03 -3.58 -18.04
CA ASN A 9 29.08 -3.87 -19.04
C ASN A 9 30.04 -2.68 -19.33
N GLY A 10 29.90 -1.59 -18.55
CA GLY A 10 30.65 -0.35 -18.78
C GLY A 10 30.33 0.40 -20.10
N LYS A 11 29.38 -0.13 -20.90
CA LYS A 11 28.95 0.40 -22.20
C LYS A 11 27.51 0.89 -22.20
N GLY A 12 27.03 1.38 -21.03
CA GLY A 12 25.71 1.94 -20.90
C GLY A 12 24.58 0.94 -20.59
N SER A 13 24.93 -0.35 -20.38
CA SER A 13 23.97 -1.35 -19.90
C SER A 13 24.28 -1.72 -18.46
N TYR A 14 23.25 -1.68 -17.59
CA TYR A 14 23.35 -2.12 -16.21
C TYR A 14 22.04 -2.72 -15.73
N ALA A 15 22.14 -3.61 -14.74
CA ALA A 15 21.02 -4.16 -14.02
C ALA A 15 21.27 -4.09 -12.52
N ARG A 16 20.20 -3.83 -11.76
CA ARG A 16 20.22 -3.84 -10.31
C ARG A 16 19.02 -4.61 -9.78
N LEU A 17 19.30 -5.58 -8.91
CA LEU A 17 18.31 -6.30 -8.13
C LEU A 17 18.47 -5.89 -6.67
N SER A 18 17.37 -5.56 -5.99
CA SER A 18 17.38 -5.26 -4.56
C SER A 18 16.23 -5.95 -3.85
N PHE A 19 16.50 -6.36 -2.62
CA PHE A 19 15.53 -6.87 -1.66
C PHE A 19 15.55 -5.99 -0.42
N LYS A 20 14.37 -5.65 0.11
CA LYS A 20 14.22 -4.91 1.35
C LYS A 20 13.14 -5.54 2.20
N ASP A 21 13.46 -5.84 3.48
CA ASP A 21 12.51 -6.22 4.51
C ASP A 21 12.34 -5.06 5.50
N THR A 22 11.11 -4.67 5.74
CA THR A 22 10.72 -3.60 6.65
C THR A 22 9.70 -4.16 7.62
N ARG A 23 9.97 -4.03 8.92
CA ARG A 23 9.04 -4.33 10.00
C ARG A 23 8.80 -3.06 10.77
N ASN A 24 7.55 -2.78 11.02
CA ASN A 24 7.13 -1.59 11.74
C ASN A 24 6.06 -1.96 12.76
N GLU A 25 6.30 -1.59 13.99
CA GLU A 25 5.31 -1.62 15.06
C GLU A 25 4.88 -0.18 15.32
N TRP A 26 3.59 0.04 15.42
CA TRP A 26 3.09 1.36 15.79
C TRP A 26 3.11 1.56 17.30
N ILE A 27 2.91 2.79 17.75
CA ILE A 27 2.82 3.14 19.18
C ILE A 27 1.72 2.36 19.90
N VAL A 28 0.67 2.01 19.18
CA VAL A 28 -0.48 1.28 19.71
C VAL A 28 -0.13 -0.21 19.78
N PRO A 29 -0.24 -0.86 20.96
CA PRO A 29 0.05 -2.28 21.12
C PRO A 29 -0.76 -3.16 20.15
N ASN A 30 -0.23 -4.35 19.84
CA ASN A 30 -0.85 -5.33 18.94
C ASN A 30 -1.14 -4.76 17.54
N THR A 31 -0.37 -3.78 17.09
CA THR A 31 -0.49 -3.22 15.74
C THR A 31 0.88 -3.10 15.09
N GLY A 32 0.93 -3.39 13.80
CA GLY A 32 2.17 -3.36 13.04
C GLY A 32 1.99 -3.89 11.64
N TYR A 33 3.04 -3.82 10.85
CA TYR A 33 3.10 -4.46 9.53
C TYR A 33 4.50 -4.93 9.17
N GLN A 34 4.56 -5.95 8.35
CA GLN A 34 5.76 -6.35 7.65
C GLN A 34 5.60 -6.03 6.17
N LYS A 35 6.66 -5.48 5.57
CA LYS A 35 6.69 -5.18 4.13
C LYS A 35 7.98 -5.69 3.51
N GLN A 36 7.83 -6.57 2.54
CA GLN A 36 8.90 -7.07 1.70
C GLN A 36 8.83 -6.38 0.34
N THR A 37 9.99 -5.98 -0.16
CA THR A 37 10.09 -5.30 -1.45
C THR A 37 11.19 -5.95 -2.27
N ILE A 38 10.85 -6.38 -3.47
CA ILE A 38 11.80 -6.82 -4.49
C ILE A 38 11.76 -5.80 -5.62
N SER A 39 12.93 -5.27 -6.01
CA SER A 39 13.03 -4.28 -7.07
C SER A 39 14.08 -4.70 -8.10
N LEU A 40 13.68 -4.72 -9.36
CA LEU A 40 14.54 -4.95 -10.50
C LEU A 40 14.57 -3.69 -11.37
N SER A 41 15.76 -3.20 -11.68
CA SER A 41 15.95 -2.09 -12.61
C SER A 41 16.96 -2.54 -13.66
N VAL A 42 16.60 -2.36 -14.92
CA VAL A 42 17.46 -2.70 -16.07
C VAL A 42 17.48 -1.51 -17.00
N ASN A 43 18.70 -1.09 -17.36
CA ASN A 43 18.92 -0.20 -18.50
C ASN A 43 19.86 -0.92 -19.45
N SER A 44 19.49 -1.01 -20.71
CA SER A 44 20.29 -1.75 -21.68
C SER A 44 20.26 -1.08 -23.04
N GLN A 45 21.44 -0.96 -23.63
CA GLN A 45 21.59 -0.65 -25.03
C GLN A 45 21.45 -1.96 -25.81
N LEU A 46 20.22 -2.26 -26.29
CA LEU A 46 19.96 -3.51 -27.05
C LEU A 46 20.61 -3.49 -28.44
N HIS A 47 20.59 -2.32 -29.04
CA HIS A 47 21.21 -2.06 -30.34
C HIS A 47 21.69 -0.61 -30.34
N LYS A 48 22.57 -0.24 -31.28
CA LYS A 48 23.08 1.15 -31.41
C LYS A 48 21.94 2.21 -31.41
N ASN A 49 20.77 1.85 -31.90
CA ASN A 49 19.60 2.71 -32.04
C ASN A 49 18.45 2.35 -31.09
N ILE A 50 18.62 1.38 -30.20
CA ILE A 50 17.53 0.91 -29.32
C ILE A 50 18.01 0.84 -27.88
N LYS A 51 17.39 1.64 -27.01
CA LYS A 51 17.60 1.63 -25.56
C LYS A 51 16.38 1.09 -24.86
N LEU A 52 16.60 0.16 -23.95
CA LEU A 52 15.59 -0.41 -23.06
C LEU A 52 15.78 0.14 -21.65
N ASN A 53 14.71 0.60 -21.04
CA ASN A 53 14.63 0.92 -19.63
C ASN A 53 13.48 0.12 -19.02
N ALA A 54 13.77 -0.72 -18.06
CA ALA A 54 12.75 -1.50 -17.36
C ALA A 54 12.93 -1.36 -15.85
N ARG A 55 11.81 -1.19 -15.14
CA ARG A 55 11.78 -1.21 -13.68
C ARG A 55 10.57 -1.97 -13.24
N VAL A 56 10.76 -2.94 -12.35
CA VAL A 56 9.69 -3.72 -11.75
C VAL A 56 9.91 -3.75 -10.25
N ASN A 57 8.86 -3.43 -9.50
CA ASN A 57 8.84 -3.55 -8.04
C ASN A 57 7.68 -4.45 -7.66
N TYR A 58 7.97 -5.43 -6.82
CA TYR A 58 6.97 -6.23 -6.14
C TYR A 58 6.99 -5.89 -4.66
N TYR A 59 5.81 -5.65 -4.11
CA TYR A 59 5.60 -5.37 -2.70
C TYR A 59 4.64 -6.40 -2.13
N ARG A 60 5.06 -7.05 -1.06
CA ARG A 60 4.18 -7.80 -0.19
C ARG A 60 4.08 -7.07 1.14
N THR A 61 2.88 -6.82 1.61
CA THR A 61 2.63 -6.17 2.90
C THR A 61 1.62 -6.99 3.66
N ASP A 62 2.00 -7.41 4.85
CA ASP A 62 1.20 -8.21 5.76
C ASP A 62 1.01 -7.44 7.07
N SER A 63 -0.18 -7.50 7.64
CA SER A 63 -0.49 -6.96 8.95
C SER A 63 -1.59 -7.79 9.60
N ASP A 64 -1.33 -8.28 10.80
CA ASP A 64 -2.32 -9.02 11.59
C ASP A 64 -3.39 -8.09 12.15
N ASN A 65 -3.01 -6.84 12.41
CA ASN A 65 -3.93 -5.83 12.92
C ASN A 65 -3.51 -4.42 12.50
N MET A 66 -4.21 -3.88 11.51
CA MET A 66 -4.07 -2.50 11.06
C MET A 66 -4.86 -1.58 11.99
N PRO A 67 -4.27 -0.51 12.54
CA PRO A 67 -5.01 0.42 13.38
C PRO A 67 -6.10 1.14 12.58
N VAL A 68 -7.26 1.23 13.17
CA VAL A 68 -8.37 2.03 12.62
C VAL A 68 -8.26 3.45 13.15
N THR A 69 -8.25 4.43 12.25
CA THR A 69 -8.03 5.85 12.55
C THR A 69 -9.27 6.72 12.34
N SER A 70 -10.44 6.13 12.24
CA SER A 70 -11.71 6.85 12.05
C SER A 70 -12.44 7.11 13.37
N TYR A 71 -13.44 7.99 13.32
CA TYR A 71 -14.39 8.16 14.42
C TYR A 71 -15.38 6.99 14.44
N SER A 72 -14.92 5.86 14.96
CA SER A 72 -15.69 4.62 15.03
C SER A 72 -15.32 3.79 16.26
N ASP A 73 -16.19 2.87 16.61
CA ASP A 73 -16.04 1.93 17.73
C ASP A 73 -14.84 0.96 17.57
N ALA A 74 -14.29 0.83 16.38
CA ALA A 74 -13.06 0.05 16.12
C ALA A 74 -11.79 0.87 16.30
N SER A 75 -11.88 2.20 16.51
CA SER A 75 -10.71 3.06 16.69
C SER A 75 -10.37 3.22 18.16
N ILE A 76 -9.14 2.86 18.52
CA ILE A 76 -8.66 3.07 19.90
C ILE A 76 -8.71 4.55 20.30
N MET A 77 -8.39 5.46 19.37
CA MET A 77 -8.40 6.90 19.66
C MET A 77 -9.78 7.41 20.02
N TYR A 78 -10.84 6.83 19.44
CA TYR A 78 -12.21 7.12 19.84
C TYR A 78 -12.44 6.81 21.31
N HIS A 79 -12.05 5.62 21.76
CA HIS A 79 -12.24 5.19 23.14
C HIS A 79 -11.38 5.97 24.13
N LEU A 80 -10.15 6.30 23.75
CA LEU A 80 -9.26 7.12 24.58
C LEU A 80 -9.77 8.56 24.74
N MET A 81 -10.29 9.15 23.68
CA MET A 81 -10.78 10.54 23.68
C MET A 81 -12.01 10.71 24.58
N TRP A 82 -12.87 9.70 24.65
CA TRP A 82 -14.08 9.71 25.47
C TRP A 82 -13.89 9.10 26.86
N ASN A 83 -12.69 8.58 27.14
CA ASN A 83 -12.38 8.09 28.47
C ASN A 83 -12.18 9.25 29.45
N GLN A 84 -12.56 9.03 30.70
CA GLN A 84 -12.34 10.02 31.76
C GLN A 84 -10.85 10.09 32.11
N THR A 85 -10.31 11.30 32.25
CA THR A 85 -8.88 11.54 32.51
C THR A 85 -8.42 11.05 33.88
N ASN A 86 -9.34 10.83 34.82
CA ASN A 86 -9.05 10.29 36.15
C ASN A 86 -8.96 8.76 36.19
N ILE A 87 -9.26 8.06 35.08
CA ILE A 87 -9.14 6.61 34.99
C ILE A 87 -7.80 6.23 34.39
N SER A 88 -7.04 5.43 35.12
CA SER A 88 -5.72 4.96 34.71
C SER A 88 -5.82 3.92 33.60
N MET A 89 -4.98 4.04 32.58
CA MET A 89 -4.80 2.98 31.57
C MET A 89 -4.32 1.66 32.18
N ARG A 90 -3.62 1.71 33.32
CA ARG A 90 -3.20 0.53 34.05
C ARG A 90 -4.37 -0.29 34.56
N SER A 91 -5.43 0.35 35.05
CA SER A 91 -6.64 -0.37 35.50
C SER A 91 -7.35 -1.08 34.35
N PHE A 92 -7.38 -0.49 33.14
CA PHE A 92 -7.91 -1.18 31.95
C PHE A 92 -7.07 -2.40 31.58
N TYR A 93 -5.73 -2.29 31.70
CA TYR A 93 -4.83 -3.39 31.46
C TYR A 93 -5.09 -4.55 32.45
N ASP A 94 -5.08 -4.24 33.73
CA ASP A 94 -5.26 -5.22 34.81
C ASP A 94 -6.61 -5.93 34.67
N GLU A 95 -7.67 -5.20 34.34
CA GLU A 95 -8.98 -5.81 34.11
C GLU A 95 -9.04 -6.71 32.89
N TYR A 96 -8.35 -6.33 31.82
CA TYR A 96 -8.36 -7.13 30.61
C TYR A 96 -7.49 -8.39 30.74
N PHE A 97 -6.28 -8.28 31.27
CA PHE A 97 -5.30 -9.37 31.32
C PHE A 97 -5.31 -10.18 32.61
N GLU A 98 -5.75 -9.61 33.74
CA GLU A 98 -5.71 -10.31 35.04
C GLU A 98 -7.05 -10.99 35.42
N GLY A 99 -7.93 -11.17 34.44
CA GLY A 99 -9.10 -12.04 34.59
C GLY A 99 -10.35 -11.40 35.19
N ARG A 100 -10.35 -10.10 35.40
CA ARG A 100 -11.58 -9.33 35.67
C ARG A 100 -12.14 -8.76 34.37
N TYR A 101 -12.30 -9.62 33.37
CA TYR A 101 -12.71 -9.20 32.05
C TYR A 101 -13.92 -8.27 32.07
N ASN A 102 -13.70 -7.00 31.90
CA ASN A 102 -14.73 -6.00 31.68
C ASN A 102 -14.66 -5.53 30.23
N ALA A 103 -15.69 -5.86 29.45
CA ALA A 103 -15.80 -5.46 28.07
C ALA A 103 -15.96 -3.93 27.89
N TRP A 104 -16.41 -3.26 28.94
CA TRP A 104 -16.82 -1.86 28.93
C TRP A 104 -15.78 -0.98 29.61
N SER A 105 -15.74 0.29 29.24
CA SER A 105 -14.93 1.25 29.98
C SER A 105 -15.63 1.70 31.25
N TYR A 106 -14.87 2.20 32.21
CA TYR A 106 -15.38 2.79 33.44
C TYR A 106 -16.22 4.06 33.22
N ALA A 107 -16.21 4.63 32.03
CA ALA A 107 -17.00 5.82 31.71
C ALA A 107 -18.51 5.59 31.83
N ASN A 108 -18.96 4.33 31.85
CA ASN A 108 -20.32 3.97 32.14
C ASN A 108 -20.34 2.71 33.01
N PRO A 109 -20.18 2.85 34.36
CA PRO A 109 -20.16 1.71 35.28
C PRO A 109 -21.52 1.03 35.43
N ASP A 110 -22.62 1.72 35.12
CA ASP A 110 -23.95 1.22 35.24
C ASP A 110 -24.40 0.50 33.96
N PHE A 111 -24.15 -0.78 33.87
CA PHE A 111 -24.68 -1.65 32.82
C PHE A 111 -26.21 -1.63 32.70
N LEU A 112 -26.90 -1.15 33.73
CA LEU A 112 -28.35 -1.22 33.85
C LEU A 112 -29.09 -0.04 33.20
N VAL A 113 -28.40 1.06 32.89
CA VAL A 113 -29.08 2.32 32.51
C VAL A 113 -28.75 2.76 31.07
N GLY A 114 -28.07 1.95 30.30
CA GLY A 114 -27.79 2.28 28.90
C GLY A 114 -26.56 1.53 28.36
N LYS A 115 -26.57 1.27 27.07
CA LYS A 115 -25.41 0.66 26.42
C LYS A 115 -24.28 1.68 26.42
N SER A 116 -23.15 1.36 27.05
CA SER A 116 -21.93 2.15 26.90
C SER A 116 -21.46 2.10 25.46
N TYR A 117 -21.06 3.25 24.92
CA TYR A 117 -20.43 3.34 23.60
C TYR A 117 -18.91 3.17 23.66
N TYR A 118 -18.37 3.04 24.87
CA TYR A 118 -16.91 3.00 25.08
C TYR A 118 -16.51 1.64 25.61
N TYR A 119 -15.51 1.08 24.96
CA TYR A 119 -14.92 -0.20 25.35
C TYR A 119 -13.66 0.00 26.17
N ASN A 120 -13.28 -1.05 26.90
CA ASN A 120 -11.92 -1.20 27.36
C ASN A 120 -10.98 -1.12 26.14
N PRO A 121 -10.00 -0.18 26.11
CA PRO A 121 -9.12 0.01 24.97
C PRO A 121 -8.35 -1.26 24.57
N TYR A 122 -7.97 -2.09 25.53
CA TYR A 122 -7.27 -3.35 25.25
C TYR A 122 -8.17 -4.37 24.56
N ARG A 123 -9.47 -4.38 24.87
CA ARG A 123 -10.41 -5.20 24.11
C ARG A 123 -10.48 -4.81 22.64
N VAL A 124 -10.50 -3.52 22.36
CA VAL A 124 -10.50 -3.03 20.98
C VAL A 124 -9.22 -3.46 20.26
N LEU A 125 -8.08 -3.35 20.92
CA LEU A 125 -6.77 -3.68 20.33
C LEU A 125 -6.56 -5.16 20.08
N TYR A 126 -7.05 -6.03 20.93
CA TYR A 126 -6.74 -7.45 20.88
C TYR A 126 -7.87 -8.31 20.31
N GLU A 127 -9.10 -7.83 20.36
CA GLU A 127 -10.26 -8.61 19.90
C GLU A 127 -10.95 -8.02 18.66
N GLN A 128 -10.87 -6.71 18.42
CA GLN A 128 -11.41 -6.09 17.21
C GLN A 128 -10.31 -5.92 16.18
N THR A 129 -9.96 -7.01 15.52
CA THR A 129 -8.80 -7.05 14.61
C THR A 129 -9.17 -6.71 13.18
N ASN A 130 -8.23 -6.09 12.48
CA ASN A 130 -8.32 -5.72 11.07
C ASN A 130 -7.03 -6.16 10.37
N SER A 131 -6.99 -7.39 9.86
CA SER A 131 -5.83 -7.89 9.14
C SER A 131 -5.83 -7.44 7.68
N MET A 132 -4.64 -7.38 7.10
CA MET A 132 -4.44 -7.02 5.70
C MET A 132 -3.28 -7.80 5.12
N ASP A 133 -3.56 -8.49 4.00
CA ASP A 133 -2.57 -9.06 3.10
C ASP A 133 -2.64 -8.32 1.78
N LYS A 134 -1.51 -7.83 1.30
CA LYS A 134 -1.46 -7.00 0.11
C LYS A 134 -0.26 -7.32 -0.76
N ASP A 135 -0.53 -7.70 -2.00
CA ASP A 135 0.45 -7.88 -3.05
C ASP A 135 0.31 -6.76 -4.08
N ARG A 136 1.41 -6.10 -4.43
CA ARG A 136 1.41 -5.07 -5.46
C ARG A 136 2.59 -5.24 -6.39
N ILE A 137 2.31 -5.20 -7.68
CA ILE A 137 3.31 -5.12 -8.75
C ILE A 137 3.21 -3.74 -9.39
N LEU A 138 4.32 -3.02 -9.37
CA LEU A 138 4.47 -1.74 -10.05
C LEU A 138 5.62 -1.87 -11.05
N GLY A 139 5.30 -1.87 -12.34
CA GLY A 139 6.27 -2.06 -13.39
C GLY A 139 6.20 -0.98 -14.46
N THR A 140 7.34 -0.65 -15.04
CA THR A 140 7.43 0.18 -16.24
C THR A 140 8.47 -0.40 -17.18
N VAL A 141 8.15 -0.45 -18.47
CA VAL A 141 9.08 -0.80 -19.55
C VAL A 141 9.02 0.30 -20.59
N GLY A 142 10.18 0.83 -20.93
CA GLY A 142 10.33 1.89 -21.93
C GLY A 142 11.34 1.48 -22.99
N LEU A 143 11.00 1.76 -24.23
CA LEU A 143 11.87 1.63 -25.39
C LEU A 143 12.06 3.02 -25.99
N ASN A 144 13.32 3.41 -26.16
CA ASN A 144 13.70 4.57 -26.94
C ASN A 144 14.38 4.09 -28.22
N ILE A 145 13.82 4.45 -29.36
CA ILE A 145 14.25 3.98 -30.68
C ILE A 145 14.64 5.18 -31.53
N ASP A 146 15.90 5.24 -31.91
CA ASP A 146 16.38 6.20 -32.92
C ASP A 146 16.04 5.67 -34.32
N LEU A 147 15.09 6.32 -34.97
CA LEU A 147 14.63 5.95 -36.30
C LEU A 147 15.47 6.60 -37.40
N TRP A 148 15.99 7.79 -37.13
CA TRP A 148 16.80 8.51 -38.14
C TRP A 148 17.81 9.45 -37.53
N LYS A 149 19.06 8.95 -37.36
CA LYS A 149 20.26 9.74 -36.99
C LYS A 149 20.01 10.76 -35.86
N GLU A 150 19.34 10.32 -34.79
CA GLU A 150 18.97 11.14 -33.63
C GLU A 150 17.99 12.28 -33.93
N LYS A 151 17.64 12.48 -35.21
CA LYS A 151 16.65 13.51 -35.62
C LYS A 151 15.20 13.05 -35.38
N LEU A 152 14.93 11.75 -35.60
CA LEU A 152 13.61 11.18 -35.40
C LEU A 152 13.69 10.05 -34.37
N THR A 153 13.07 10.23 -33.24
CA THR A 153 13.04 9.25 -32.15
C THR A 153 11.61 8.84 -31.83
N LEU A 154 11.44 7.56 -31.52
CA LEU A 154 10.21 6.98 -31.03
C LEU A 154 10.42 6.50 -29.60
N ASP A 155 9.68 7.07 -28.66
CA ASP A 155 9.59 6.62 -27.29
C ASP A 155 8.28 5.85 -27.10
N VAL A 156 8.38 4.62 -26.59
CA VAL A 156 7.23 3.81 -26.18
C VAL A 156 7.44 3.43 -24.73
N LYS A 157 6.48 3.71 -23.88
CA LYS A 157 6.53 3.38 -22.46
C LYS A 157 5.24 2.71 -22.04
N THR A 158 5.36 1.55 -21.43
CA THR A 158 4.23 0.81 -20.83
C THR A 158 4.43 0.70 -19.33
N GLY A 159 3.38 0.98 -18.59
CA GLY A 159 3.31 0.86 -17.13
C GLY A 159 2.19 -0.06 -16.70
N VAL A 160 2.45 -0.84 -15.65
CA VAL A 160 1.44 -1.66 -14.96
C VAL A 160 1.49 -1.36 -13.47
N ASP A 161 0.32 -1.14 -12.88
CA ASP A 161 0.11 -1.11 -11.43
C ASP A 161 -1.00 -2.10 -11.09
N MET A 162 -0.62 -3.25 -10.53
CA MET A 162 -1.55 -4.28 -10.09
C MET A 162 -1.47 -4.38 -8.58
N ASN A 163 -2.61 -4.25 -7.93
CA ASN A 163 -2.75 -4.30 -6.48
C ASN A 163 -3.84 -5.30 -6.12
N ASN A 164 -3.47 -6.36 -5.41
CA ASN A 164 -4.39 -7.33 -4.82
C ASN A 164 -4.33 -7.19 -3.30
N GLU A 165 -5.45 -6.87 -2.69
CA GLU A 165 -5.57 -6.64 -1.25
C GLU A 165 -6.68 -7.50 -0.68
N PHE A 166 -6.36 -8.29 0.32
CA PHE A 166 -7.29 -9.07 1.11
C PHE A 166 -7.31 -8.52 2.54
N ARG A 167 -8.51 -8.26 3.06
CA ARG A 167 -8.73 -7.78 4.43
C ARG A 167 -9.71 -8.66 5.16
N THR A 168 -9.41 -8.92 6.44
CA THR A 168 -10.33 -9.56 7.37
C THR A 168 -10.58 -8.64 8.55
N GLN A 169 -11.85 -8.41 8.85
CA GLN A 169 -12.26 -7.63 10.02
C GLN A 169 -13.09 -8.51 10.94
N LYS A 170 -12.73 -8.50 12.22
CA LYS A 170 -13.39 -9.30 13.26
C LYS A 170 -13.82 -8.40 14.42
N LYS A 171 -14.99 -8.66 14.96
CA LYS A 171 -15.43 -8.11 16.23
C LYS A 171 -16.02 -9.25 17.07
N PRO A 172 -15.71 -9.32 18.38
CA PRO A 172 -16.20 -10.38 19.24
C PRO A 172 -17.69 -10.25 19.50
N PHE A 173 -18.27 -11.31 20.09
CA PHE A 173 -19.63 -11.28 20.62
C PHE A 173 -19.78 -10.14 21.63
N TYR A 174 -21.00 -9.65 21.78
CA TYR A 174 -21.35 -8.55 22.67
C TYR A 174 -20.64 -7.21 22.36
N THR A 175 -20.26 -7.02 21.09
CA THR A 175 -19.83 -5.72 20.60
C THR A 175 -21.06 -4.84 20.33
N ILE A 176 -21.02 -3.54 20.65
CA ILE A 176 -22.09 -2.57 20.37
C ILE A 176 -22.48 -2.68 18.89
N TYR A 177 -23.76 -2.77 18.59
CA TYR A 177 -24.35 -3.03 17.27
C TYR A 177 -24.04 -4.41 16.66
N TYR A 178 -23.20 -5.23 17.30
CA TYR A 178 -22.80 -6.56 16.82
C TYR A 178 -22.87 -7.58 17.97
N GLU A 179 -24.04 -7.78 18.54
CA GLU A 179 -24.22 -8.67 19.71
C GLU A 179 -23.79 -10.10 19.42
N ARG A 180 -23.97 -10.55 18.17
CA ARG A 180 -23.57 -11.89 17.70
C ARG A 180 -22.16 -11.94 17.11
N GLY A 181 -21.37 -10.87 17.32
CA GLY A 181 -20.08 -10.70 16.68
C GLY A 181 -20.20 -10.17 15.25
N PHE A 182 -19.04 -9.98 14.63
CA PHE A 182 -18.94 -9.51 13.26
C PHE A 182 -17.71 -10.12 12.60
N TYR A 183 -17.90 -10.59 11.38
CA TYR A 183 -16.82 -11.08 10.53
C TYR A 183 -17.01 -10.56 9.12
N ARG A 184 -15.94 -10.00 8.55
CA ARG A 184 -15.95 -9.51 7.19
C ARG A 184 -14.66 -9.92 6.49
N GLU A 185 -14.80 -10.47 5.30
CA GLU A 185 -13.73 -10.60 4.34
C GLU A 185 -13.97 -9.66 3.17
N GLN A 186 -12.90 -9.05 2.69
CA GLN A 186 -12.93 -8.18 1.53
C GLN A 186 -11.70 -8.42 0.67
N SER A 187 -11.92 -8.70 -0.60
CA SER A 187 -10.89 -8.80 -1.62
C SER A 187 -11.04 -7.65 -2.61
N ASN A 188 -9.96 -6.94 -2.86
CA ASN A 188 -9.88 -5.85 -3.82
C ASN A 188 -8.74 -6.11 -4.79
N LEU A 189 -9.06 -6.31 -6.06
CA LEU A 189 -8.10 -6.35 -7.14
C LEU A 189 -8.24 -5.08 -7.97
N VAL A 190 -7.14 -4.35 -8.10
CA VAL A 190 -7.04 -3.15 -8.95
C VAL A 190 -5.93 -3.39 -9.95
N MET A 191 -6.20 -3.18 -11.21
CA MET A 191 -5.24 -3.24 -12.31
C MET A 191 -5.32 -1.95 -13.12
N ASP A 192 -4.21 -1.28 -13.24
CA ASP A 192 -4.04 -0.09 -14.06
C ASP A 192 -2.91 -0.32 -15.06
N PHE A 193 -3.25 -0.26 -16.32
CA PHE A 193 -2.34 -0.48 -17.41
C PHE A 193 -2.30 0.77 -18.28
N ASN A 194 -1.11 1.32 -18.47
CA ASN A 194 -0.91 2.56 -19.21
C ASN A 194 0.16 2.39 -20.28
N THR A 195 -0.11 2.84 -21.47
CA THR A 195 0.87 2.86 -22.57
C THR A 195 0.90 4.24 -23.20
N ASP A 196 2.11 4.79 -23.20
CA ASP A 196 2.42 6.07 -23.83
C ASP A 196 3.29 5.83 -25.06
N PHE A 197 3.06 6.58 -26.12
CA PHE A 197 4.00 6.67 -27.22
C PHE A 197 4.25 8.13 -27.59
N MET A 198 5.46 8.44 -28.00
CA MET A 198 5.83 9.76 -28.48
C MET A 198 6.80 9.64 -29.65
N LEU A 199 6.41 10.18 -30.78
CA LEU A 199 7.29 10.39 -31.92
C LEU A 199 7.81 11.82 -31.87
N LYS A 200 9.12 12.00 -31.80
CA LYS A 200 9.77 13.29 -31.69
C LYS A 200 10.69 13.49 -32.90
N TYR A 201 10.52 14.60 -33.59
CA TYR A 201 11.45 15.09 -34.59
C TYR A 201 12.19 16.30 -34.04
N GLN A 202 13.51 16.32 -34.19
CA GLN A 202 14.37 17.44 -33.80
C GLN A 202 15.45 17.62 -34.84
N ASP A 203 15.60 18.83 -35.33
CA ASP A 203 16.68 19.19 -36.25
C ASP A 203 17.24 20.57 -35.90
N SER A 204 18.51 20.74 -36.17
CA SER A 204 19.24 21.98 -35.95
C SER A 204 19.63 22.62 -37.28
N PHE A 205 19.42 23.92 -37.37
CA PHE A 205 19.68 24.73 -38.55
C PHE A 205 20.59 25.92 -38.19
N LEU A 206 21.13 26.58 -39.20
CA LEU A 206 21.96 27.79 -39.02
C LEU A 206 23.17 27.57 -38.10
N GLN A 207 23.91 26.48 -38.30
CA GLN A 207 25.07 26.10 -37.49
C GLN A 207 24.69 25.97 -35.99
N ASP A 208 23.61 25.25 -35.72
CA ASP A 208 23.06 24.96 -34.39
C ASP A 208 22.48 26.19 -33.63
N ARG A 209 22.32 27.33 -34.33
CA ARG A 209 21.68 28.50 -33.72
C ARG A 209 20.15 28.41 -33.62
N LEU A 210 19.54 27.54 -34.42
CA LEU A 210 18.09 27.30 -34.41
C LEU A 210 17.82 25.81 -34.34
N THR A 211 17.16 25.36 -33.29
CA THR A 211 16.67 23.99 -33.14
C THR A 211 15.16 23.96 -33.22
N ILE A 212 14.62 23.18 -34.14
CA ILE A 212 13.18 22.94 -34.26
C ILE A 212 12.86 21.58 -33.67
N THR A 213 11.90 21.51 -32.78
CA THR A 213 11.39 20.26 -32.20
C THR A 213 9.91 20.15 -32.47
N ALA A 214 9.49 19.06 -33.07
CA ALA A 214 8.09 18.69 -33.23
C ALA A 214 7.83 17.33 -32.60
N GLY A 215 6.70 17.18 -31.93
CA GLY A 215 6.33 15.93 -31.28
C GLY A 215 4.89 15.55 -31.55
N PHE A 216 4.64 14.26 -31.72
CA PHE A 216 3.32 13.66 -31.78
C PHE A 216 3.28 12.49 -30.82
N GLY A 217 2.28 12.44 -29.94
CA GLY A 217 2.16 11.38 -28.94
C GLY A 217 0.73 11.06 -28.62
N GLY A 218 0.55 9.93 -27.96
CA GLY A 218 -0.73 9.46 -27.48
C GLY A 218 -0.56 8.58 -26.24
N ASN A 219 -1.68 8.41 -25.52
CA ASN A 219 -1.77 7.61 -24.32
C ASN A 219 -2.98 6.70 -24.42
N ASN A 220 -2.83 5.47 -23.98
CA ASN A 220 -3.93 4.53 -23.76
C ASN A 220 -3.85 3.99 -22.33
N ARG A 221 -4.94 4.12 -21.58
CA ARG A 221 -5.05 3.64 -20.21
C ARG A 221 -6.24 2.71 -20.05
N THR A 222 -5.98 1.55 -19.48
CA THR A 222 -7.02 0.60 -19.08
C THR A 222 -7.01 0.45 -17.58
N TYR A 223 -8.12 0.76 -16.94
CA TYR A 223 -8.32 0.62 -15.51
C TYR A 223 -9.40 -0.41 -15.23
N ASN A 224 -9.09 -1.41 -14.42
CA ASN A 224 -10.03 -2.46 -13.99
C ASN A 224 -9.98 -2.59 -12.47
N ARG A 225 -11.15 -2.59 -11.85
CA ARG A 225 -11.31 -2.82 -10.41
C ARG A 225 -12.35 -3.90 -10.17
N ARG A 226 -11.97 -4.92 -9.40
CA ARG A 226 -12.87 -5.95 -8.91
C ARG A 226 -12.84 -5.92 -7.39
N SER A 227 -14.02 -5.92 -6.78
CA SER A 227 -14.13 -5.96 -5.32
C SER A 227 -15.19 -6.99 -4.95
N SER A 228 -14.87 -7.89 -4.04
CA SER A 228 -15.81 -8.80 -3.41
C SER A 228 -15.81 -8.58 -1.91
N LYS A 229 -16.97 -8.71 -1.29
CA LYS A 229 -17.14 -8.49 0.14
C LYS A 229 -18.13 -9.53 0.67
N TYR A 230 -17.70 -10.24 1.69
CA TYR A 230 -18.50 -11.17 2.46
C TYR A 230 -18.63 -10.66 3.89
N THR A 231 -19.82 -10.74 4.48
CA THR A 231 -20.08 -10.24 5.86
C THR A 231 -21.04 -11.21 6.55
N LEU A 232 -20.69 -11.64 7.73
CA LEU A 232 -21.51 -12.41 8.68
C LEU A 232 -21.88 -11.56 9.88
#